data_02f3ac250b300e31a5ac384365ba60e9
#
_entry.id   02f3ac250b300e31a5ac384365ba60e9
#
_cell.length_a   1.000
_cell.length_b   1.000
_cell.length_c   1.000
_cell.angle_alpha   90.00
_cell.angle_beta   90.00
_cell.angle_gamma   90.00
#
_symmetry.space_group_name_H-M   'P 1'
#
loop_
_entity.id
_entity.type
_entity.pdbx_description
1 polymer ?
#
loop_
_entity_poly.entity_id
_entity_poly.type
_entity_poly.pdbx_seq_one_letter_code
_entity_poly.pdbx_strand_id
1 'polypeptide(L)'
;GTVCSPSTRQLVNSSVENGVLMGSLKEMAEQYPELVAKYYGKLADTSKDAVVALNTMLAQDGVFLYVPRNVIVEKPIQLVNILRADVNFMVNRRVLIILEEGAQARLLACDHTMDNVDFLSTQVVEVYVGERAVFDFYELEESHTSTVRFSHLYVKQEAGSNVLLNGMTLTNGITRNTTQVTLAGEQAE
;
A
#
# COMPACT_ATOMS: atom_id res chain seq x y z
N GLY A 1 10.06 12.10 12.19
CA GLY A 1 9.98 10.68 12.45
C GLY A 1 8.63 10.17 12.06
N THR A 2 8.58 9.16 11.20
CA THR A 2 7.33 8.47 10.90
C THR A 2 6.90 7.75 12.16
N VAL A 3 5.93 8.31 12.87
CA VAL A 3 5.32 7.60 13.99
C VAL A 3 4.29 6.67 13.37
N CYS A 4 4.66 5.41 13.13
CA CYS A 4 3.67 4.35 13.04
C CYS A 4 2.94 4.35 14.36
N SER A 5 1.71 4.83 14.37
CA SER A 5 0.92 4.95 15.59
C SER A 5 0.77 3.59 16.28
N PRO A 6 0.81 3.52 17.62
CA PRO A 6 0.48 2.32 18.39
C PRO A 6 -0.88 1.69 18.03
N SER A 7 -1.80 2.46 17.44
CA SER A 7 -3.08 1.95 16.93
C SER A 7 -2.93 0.98 15.75
N THR A 8 -1.84 1.04 14.99
CA THR A 8 -1.54 0.06 13.95
C THR A 8 -1.29 -1.34 14.56
N ARG A 9 -0.74 -1.41 15.77
CA ARG A 9 -0.52 -2.67 16.49
C ARG A 9 -1.82 -3.35 16.95
N GLN A 10 -2.88 -2.61 17.22
CA GLN A 10 -4.18 -3.20 17.61
C GLN A 10 -4.91 -3.87 16.45
N LEU A 11 -4.72 -3.38 15.22
CA LEU A 11 -5.32 -3.98 14.03
C LEU A 11 -4.60 -5.27 13.60
N VAL A 12 -3.30 -5.38 13.83
CA VAL A 12 -2.48 -6.56 13.49
C VAL A 12 -2.90 -7.79 14.30
N ASN A 13 -3.27 -7.62 15.56
CA ASN A 13 -3.64 -8.74 16.45
C ASN A 13 -5.05 -9.31 16.20
N SER A 14 -5.90 -8.64 15.40
CA SER A 14 -7.29 -9.08 15.18
C SER A 14 -7.52 -9.81 13.86
N SER A 15 -6.53 -9.88 12.97
CA SER A 15 -6.70 -10.43 11.62
C SER A 15 -5.77 -11.60 11.27
N VAL A 16 -5.07 -12.21 12.23
CA VAL A 16 -4.24 -13.40 12.01
C VAL A 16 -5.10 -14.69 12.02
N GLU A 17 -6.27 -14.66 11.42
CA GLU A 17 -6.99 -15.89 11.10
C GLU A 17 -6.51 -16.42 9.75
N ASN A 18 -6.31 -17.73 9.67
CA ASN A 18 -5.94 -18.45 8.44
C ASN A 18 -4.59 -18.12 7.81
N GLY A 19 -3.60 -17.67 8.59
CA GLY A 19 -2.24 -17.42 8.09
C GLY A 19 -2.07 -16.09 7.34
N VAL A 20 -3.05 -15.19 7.37
CA VAL A 20 -2.90 -13.82 6.86
C VAL A 20 -1.90 -13.07 7.73
N LEU A 21 -0.91 -12.43 7.09
CA LEU A 21 0.06 -11.57 7.78
C LEU A 21 -0.24 -10.12 7.42
N MET A 22 -0.44 -9.28 8.42
CA MET A 22 -0.61 -7.84 8.22
C MET A 22 0.10 -7.08 9.34
N GLY A 23 0.85 -6.04 8.96
CA GLY A 23 1.55 -5.22 9.96
C GLY A 23 2.56 -4.25 9.39
N SER A 24 3.49 -3.84 10.25
CA SER A 24 4.64 -3.04 9.88
C SER A 24 5.51 -3.78 8.87
N LEU A 25 5.82 -3.15 7.76
CA LEU A 25 6.70 -3.72 6.73
C LEU A 25 8.10 -4.01 7.30
N LYS A 26 8.59 -3.14 8.19
CA LYS A 26 9.87 -3.32 8.88
C LYS A 26 9.85 -4.55 9.77
N GLU A 27 8.84 -4.70 10.63
CA GLU A 27 8.70 -5.86 11.50
C GLU A 27 8.57 -7.17 10.69
N MET A 28 7.82 -7.13 9.58
CA MET A 28 7.67 -8.29 8.70
C MET A 28 8.97 -8.63 7.96
N ALA A 29 9.78 -7.64 7.59
CA ALA A 29 11.10 -7.88 7.00
C ALA A 29 12.08 -8.54 7.99
N GLU A 30 11.95 -8.26 9.28
CA GLU A 30 12.74 -8.90 10.33
C GLU A 30 12.27 -10.34 10.62
N GLN A 31 10.93 -10.57 10.63
CA GLN A 31 10.34 -11.88 10.93
C GLN A 31 10.31 -12.83 9.73
N TYR A 32 10.11 -12.30 8.52
CA TYR A 32 9.97 -13.06 7.26
C TYR A 32 10.87 -12.49 6.16
N PRO A 33 12.20 -12.43 6.37
CA PRO A 33 13.13 -11.72 5.47
C PRO A 33 13.11 -12.27 4.03
N GLU A 34 13.00 -13.57 3.86
CA GLU A 34 12.96 -14.19 2.52
C GLU A 34 11.68 -13.84 1.76
N LEU A 35 10.53 -13.82 2.45
CA LEU A 35 9.24 -13.46 1.87
C LEU A 35 9.25 -12.01 1.41
N VAL A 36 9.69 -11.09 2.27
CA VAL A 36 9.74 -9.66 1.92
C VAL A 36 10.76 -9.40 0.81
N ALA A 37 11.96 -9.98 0.88
CA ALA A 37 13.01 -9.80 -0.13
C ALA A 37 12.61 -10.32 -1.52
N LYS A 38 11.73 -11.31 -1.59
CA LYS A 38 11.22 -11.86 -2.85
C LYS A 38 10.42 -10.83 -3.64
N TYR A 39 9.70 -9.94 -2.97
CA TYR A 39 8.72 -9.05 -3.59
C TYR A 39 9.07 -7.56 -3.48
N TYR A 40 9.66 -7.13 -2.37
CA TYR A 40 9.92 -5.72 -2.10
C TYR A 40 10.86 -5.09 -3.14
N GLY A 41 10.42 -3.97 -3.73
CA GLY A 41 11.21 -3.20 -4.69
C GLY A 41 11.40 -3.88 -6.06
N LYS A 42 10.58 -4.89 -6.40
CA LYS A 42 10.72 -5.60 -7.68
C LYS A 42 9.86 -5.01 -8.79
N LEU A 43 8.77 -4.32 -8.46
CA LEU A 43 7.93 -3.63 -9.43
C LEU A 43 8.29 -2.15 -9.54
N ALA A 44 8.62 -1.53 -8.41
CA ALA A 44 8.94 -0.11 -8.31
C ALA A 44 10.42 0.14 -8.68
N ASP A 45 10.67 0.35 -9.97
CA ASP A 45 12.01 0.59 -10.50
C ASP A 45 12.49 2.02 -10.18
N THR A 46 13.44 2.12 -9.26
CA THR A 46 14.02 3.39 -8.81
C THR A 46 14.82 4.13 -9.88
N SER A 47 15.22 3.46 -10.96
CA SER A 47 15.96 4.08 -12.06
C SER A 47 15.07 4.91 -12.99
N LYS A 48 13.75 4.68 -12.97
CA LYS A 48 12.79 5.30 -13.89
C LYS A 48 12.05 6.50 -13.34
N ASP A 49 11.97 6.63 -12.02
CA ASP A 49 11.22 7.71 -11.38
C ASP A 49 11.94 8.22 -10.12
N ALA A 50 12.26 9.52 -10.12
CA ALA A 50 12.99 10.16 -9.03
C ALA A 50 12.20 10.17 -7.71
N VAL A 51 10.86 10.22 -7.76
CA VAL A 51 10.01 10.18 -6.55
C VAL A 51 10.01 8.78 -5.96
N VAL A 52 9.98 7.75 -6.79
CA VAL A 52 10.12 6.35 -6.34
C VAL A 52 11.49 6.11 -5.71
N ALA A 53 12.55 6.67 -6.31
CA ALA A 53 13.91 6.60 -5.74
C ALA A 53 13.97 7.31 -4.38
N LEU A 54 13.42 8.52 -4.28
CA LEU A 54 13.34 9.30 -3.03
C LEU A 54 12.56 8.55 -1.95
N ASN A 55 11.40 7.99 -2.29
CA ASN A 55 10.60 7.19 -1.36
C ASN A 55 11.39 5.98 -0.87
N THR A 56 12.03 5.24 -1.77
CA THR A 56 12.81 4.04 -1.41
C THR A 56 13.98 4.36 -0.49
N MET A 57 14.63 5.51 -0.69
CA MET A 57 15.74 5.96 0.14
C MET A 57 15.31 6.40 1.54
N LEU A 58 14.13 7.02 1.66
CA LEU A 58 13.70 7.70 2.88
C LEU A 58 12.60 6.96 3.65
N ALA A 59 11.95 5.94 3.08
CA ALA A 59 10.96 5.16 3.77
C ALA A 59 11.60 4.38 4.93
N GLN A 60 11.14 4.65 6.15
CA GLN A 60 11.63 3.99 7.37
C GLN A 60 10.79 2.79 7.76
N ASP A 61 9.53 2.78 7.34
CA ASP A 61 8.56 1.72 7.58
C ASP A 61 7.44 1.81 6.53
N GLY A 62 6.48 0.90 6.64
CA GLY A 62 5.34 0.83 5.76
C GLY A 62 4.31 -0.19 6.21
N VAL A 63 3.44 -0.57 5.30
CA VAL A 63 2.42 -1.58 5.54
C VAL A 63 2.74 -2.83 4.72
N PHE A 64 2.60 -3.97 5.35
CA PHE A 64 2.71 -5.28 4.73
C PHE A 64 1.38 -6.03 4.86
N LEU A 65 0.92 -6.62 3.76
CA LEU A 65 -0.22 -7.52 3.72
C LEU A 65 0.15 -8.76 2.89
N TYR A 66 0.00 -9.92 3.48
CA TYR A 66 0.15 -11.21 2.80
C TYR A 66 -1.08 -12.06 3.04
N VAL A 67 -1.69 -12.53 1.97
CA VAL A 67 -2.86 -13.44 2.00
C VAL A 67 -2.45 -14.76 1.39
N PRO A 68 -2.44 -15.86 2.17
CA PRO A 68 -2.02 -17.17 1.70
C PRO A 68 -2.92 -17.74 0.61
N ARG A 69 -2.43 -18.78 -0.06
CA ARG A 69 -3.15 -19.53 -1.11
C ARG A 69 -4.55 -19.93 -0.65
N ASN A 70 -5.55 -19.66 -1.51
CA ASN A 70 -6.96 -20.00 -1.33
C ASN A 70 -7.61 -19.40 -0.07
N VAL A 71 -6.99 -18.42 0.58
CA VAL A 71 -7.58 -17.72 1.72
C VAL A 71 -8.44 -16.56 1.24
N ILE A 72 -9.67 -16.50 1.74
CA ILE A 72 -10.62 -15.42 1.47
C ILE A 72 -10.73 -14.54 2.72
N VAL A 73 -10.31 -13.28 2.59
CA VAL A 73 -10.52 -12.27 3.63
C VAL A 73 -11.90 -11.65 3.43
N GLU A 74 -12.88 -12.14 4.20
CA GLU A 74 -14.29 -11.77 4.01
C GLU A 74 -14.56 -10.29 4.28
N LYS A 75 -13.95 -9.74 5.35
CA LYS A 75 -14.14 -8.34 5.74
C LYS A 75 -13.14 -7.45 5.01
N PRO A 76 -13.57 -6.30 4.45
CA PRO A 76 -12.65 -5.32 3.91
C PRO A 76 -11.63 -4.87 4.96
N ILE A 77 -10.36 -4.85 4.55
CA ILE A 77 -9.28 -4.27 5.36
C ILE A 77 -9.34 -2.76 5.16
N GLN A 78 -9.29 -2.00 6.24
CA GLN A 78 -9.21 -0.55 6.18
C GLN A 78 -7.85 -0.07 6.68
N LEU A 79 -7.15 0.66 5.83
CA LEU A 79 -5.91 1.35 6.14
C LEU A 79 -6.20 2.86 6.24
N VAL A 80 -6.18 3.40 7.44
CA VAL A 80 -6.42 4.83 7.66
C VAL A 80 -5.11 5.52 7.99
N ASN A 81 -4.72 6.46 7.13
CA ASN A 81 -3.56 7.31 7.30
C ASN A 81 -4.01 8.71 7.73
N ILE A 82 -3.61 9.12 8.92
CA ILE A 82 -3.90 10.44 9.46
C ILE A 82 -2.60 11.20 9.58
N LEU A 83 -2.46 12.26 8.80
CA LEU A 83 -1.30 13.15 8.85
C LEU A 83 -1.62 14.32 9.78
N ARG A 84 -0.87 14.43 10.86
CA ARG A 84 -0.96 15.51 11.84
C ARG A 84 0.43 16.04 12.19
N ALA A 85 0.57 17.35 12.17
CA ALA A 85 1.78 18.03 12.63
C ALA A 85 1.49 19.50 12.94
N ASP A 86 2.32 20.08 13.79
CA ASP A 86 2.37 21.52 14.08
C ASP A 86 3.46 22.25 13.29
N VAL A 87 4.22 21.53 12.50
CA VAL A 87 5.27 22.04 11.61
C VAL A 87 5.18 21.37 10.25
N ASN A 88 5.71 22.05 9.23
CA ASN A 88 5.83 21.47 7.88
C ASN A 88 6.68 20.20 7.91
N PHE A 89 6.25 19.15 7.23
CA PHE A 89 7.01 17.90 7.21
C PHE A 89 6.78 17.06 5.96
N MET A 90 7.66 16.07 5.80
CA MET A 90 7.60 15.09 4.73
C MET A 90 7.36 13.69 5.29
N VAL A 91 6.50 12.93 4.63
CA VAL A 91 6.23 11.52 4.94
C VAL A 91 6.43 10.65 3.70
N ASN A 92 7.12 9.52 3.90
CA ASN A 92 7.36 8.54 2.85
C ASN A 92 6.76 7.22 3.28
N ARG A 93 5.75 6.76 2.54
CA ARG A 93 5.01 5.53 2.85
C ARG A 93 5.35 4.45 1.84
N ARG A 94 5.51 3.24 2.34
CA ARG A 94 5.70 2.05 1.53
C ARG A 94 4.61 1.03 1.85
N VAL A 95 4.03 0.41 0.82
CA VAL A 95 3.01 -0.62 1.01
C VAL A 95 3.37 -1.81 0.12
N LEU A 96 3.42 -2.99 0.70
CA LEU A 96 3.64 -4.24 0.00
C LEU A 96 2.47 -5.18 0.25
N ILE A 97 1.79 -5.56 -0.82
CA ILE A 97 0.61 -6.42 -0.78
C ILE A 97 0.87 -7.66 -1.65
N ILE A 98 0.67 -8.83 -1.08
CA ILE A 98 0.86 -10.11 -1.76
C ILE A 98 -0.37 -10.97 -1.55
N LEU A 99 -1.04 -11.33 -2.64
CA LEU A 99 -2.09 -12.32 -2.65
C LEU A 99 -1.57 -13.54 -3.40
N GLU A 100 -1.51 -14.68 -2.70
CA GLU A 100 -1.14 -15.94 -3.32
C GLU A 100 -2.26 -16.47 -4.23
N GLU A 101 -2.00 -17.57 -4.92
CA GLU A 101 -2.96 -18.22 -5.81
C GLU A 101 -4.32 -18.44 -5.16
N GLY A 102 -5.41 -18.01 -5.83
CA GLY A 102 -6.79 -18.16 -5.36
C GLY A 102 -7.16 -17.34 -4.13
N ALA A 103 -6.24 -16.50 -3.62
CA ALA A 103 -6.51 -15.62 -2.50
C ALA A 103 -7.48 -14.49 -2.87
N GLN A 104 -8.27 -14.03 -1.89
CA GLN A 104 -9.18 -12.90 -2.11
C GLN A 104 -9.10 -11.90 -0.97
N ALA A 105 -9.01 -10.62 -1.29
CA ALA A 105 -9.02 -9.54 -0.32
C ALA A 105 -9.56 -8.24 -0.91
N ARG A 106 -10.07 -7.38 -0.02
CA ARG A 106 -10.47 -6.02 -0.32
C ARG A 106 -9.76 -5.07 0.62
N LEU A 107 -9.17 -4.01 0.09
CA LEU A 107 -8.47 -2.99 0.87
C LEU A 107 -9.03 -1.60 0.54
N LEU A 108 -9.40 -0.86 1.57
CA LEU A 108 -9.74 0.56 1.49
C LEU A 108 -8.62 1.37 2.17
N ALA A 109 -7.87 2.12 1.39
CA ALA A 109 -6.87 3.07 1.89
C ALA A 109 -7.47 4.46 1.96
N CYS A 110 -7.45 5.08 3.14
CA CYS A 110 -7.94 6.43 3.38
C CYS A 110 -6.80 7.33 3.83
N ASP A 111 -6.64 8.48 3.17
CA ASP A 111 -5.65 9.50 3.51
C ASP A 111 -6.36 10.76 4.00
N HIS A 112 -6.06 11.16 5.23
CA HIS A 112 -6.58 12.38 5.83
C HIS A 112 -5.45 13.27 6.34
N THR A 113 -5.53 14.57 6.06
CA THR A 113 -4.69 15.58 6.71
C THR A 113 -5.57 16.42 7.65
N MET A 114 -5.16 16.53 8.91
CA MET A 114 -5.96 17.17 9.96
C MET A 114 -5.52 18.60 10.26
N ASP A 115 -4.29 18.95 9.93
CA ASP A 115 -3.69 20.23 10.28
C ASP A 115 -3.35 21.04 9.03
N ASN A 116 -3.43 22.39 9.17
CA ASN A 116 -3.14 23.32 8.09
C ASN A 116 -1.64 23.68 8.06
N VAL A 117 -0.82 22.67 7.76
CA VAL A 117 0.64 22.83 7.54
C VAL A 117 1.00 22.22 6.19
N ASP A 118 2.17 22.58 5.67
CA ASP A 118 2.61 22.02 4.40
C ASP A 118 3.09 20.58 4.58
N PHE A 119 2.44 19.66 3.89
CA PHE A 119 2.83 18.26 3.82
C PHE A 119 3.35 17.91 2.45
N LEU A 120 4.50 17.23 2.41
CA LEU A 120 4.94 16.48 1.25
C LEU A 120 4.77 14.99 1.56
N SER A 121 3.87 14.33 0.84
CA SER A 121 3.61 12.90 0.98
C SER A 121 4.05 12.15 -0.25
N THR A 122 4.93 11.18 -0.10
CA THR A 122 5.22 10.20 -1.15
C THR A 122 4.73 8.83 -0.74
N GLN A 123 4.12 8.10 -1.66
CA GLN A 123 3.66 6.73 -1.45
C GLN A 123 4.08 5.85 -2.61
N VAL A 124 4.57 4.67 -2.29
CA VAL A 124 4.80 3.60 -3.29
C VAL A 124 4.13 2.34 -2.80
N VAL A 125 3.22 1.83 -3.61
CA VAL A 125 2.45 0.61 -3.36
C VAL A 125 2.85 -0.43 -4.40
N GLU A 126 3.28 -1.61 -3.95
CA GLU A 126 3.55 -2.77 -4.81
C GLU A 126 2.56 -3.87 -4.47
N VAL A 127 1.84 -4.34 -5.49
CA VAL A 127 0.79 -5.37 -5.36
C VAL A 127 1.10 -6.54 -6.27
N TYR A 128 1.15 -7.72 -5.69
CA TYR A 128 1.30 -8.99 -6.40
C TYR A 128 0.02 -9.80 -6.26
N VAL A 129 -0.60 -10.09 -7.38
CA VAL A 129 -1.86 -10.83 -7.42
C VAL A 129 -1.61 -12.16 -8.14
N GLY A 130 -1.61 -13.24 -7.36
CA GLY A 130 -1.35 -14.60 -7.82
C GLY A 130 -2.43 -15.12 -8.76
N GLU A 131 -2.20 -16.30 -9.33
CA GLU A 131 -3.14 -16.93 -10.25
C GLU A 131 -4.54 -17.07 -9.63
N ARG A 132 -5.59 -16.69 -10.36
CA ARG A 132 -7.00 -16.75 -9.96
C ARG A 132 -7.31 -15.99 -8.65
N ALA A 133 -6.39 -15.15 -8.17
CA ALA A 133 -6.64 -14.30 -7.01
C ALA A 133 -7.52 -13.10 -7.38
N VAL A 134 -8.25 -12.58 -6.40
CA VAL A 134 -9.15 -11.43 -6.56
C VAL A 134 -8.76 -10.35 -5.56
N PHE A 135 -8.52 -9.15 -6.07
CA PHE A 135 -8.13 -8.01 -5.23
C PHE A 135 -8.88 -6.74 -5.61
N ASP A 136 -9.65 -6.22 -4.68
CA ASP A 136 -10.29 -4.91 -4.82
C ASP A 136 -9.51 -3.88 -3.98
N PHE A 137 -9.01 -2.84 -4.64
CA PHE A 137 -8.31 -1.75 -4.01
C PHE A 137 -9.05 -0.43 -4.21
N TYR A 138 -9.45 0.15 -3.10
CA TYR A 138 -10.10 1.46 -3.05
C TYR A 138 -9.18 2.45 -2.36
N GLU A 139 -8.99 3.61 -2.96
CA GLU A 139 -8.21 4.71 -2.39
C GLU A 139 -9.09 5.95 -2.25
N LEU A 140 -9.16 6.49 -1.05
CA LEU A 140 -9.87 7.73 -0.74
C LEU A 140 -8.87 8.77 -0.24
N GLU A 141 -8.76 9.89 -0.93
CA GLU A 141 -7.96 11.03 -0.52
C GLU A 141 -8.84 12.18 -0.08
N GLU A 142 -8.63 12.63 1.16
CA GLU A 142 -9.19 13.83 1.75
C GLU A 142 -8.07 14.61 2.44
N SER A 143 -7.33 15.38 1.66
CA SER A 143 -6.16 16.12 2.16
C SER A 143 -6.37 17.62 2.07
N HIS A 144 -5.60 18.37 2.89
CA HIS A 144 -5.65 19.82 2.90
C HIS A 144 -5.02 20.41 1.62
N THR A 145 -5.42 21.65 1.27
CA THR A 145 -4.92 22.36 0.08
C THR A 145 -3.43 22.65 0.09
N SER A 146 -2.78 22.61 1.25
CA SER A 146 -1.31 22.71 1.40
C SER A 146 -0.57 21.38 1.27
N THR A 147 -1.26 20.29 0.96
CA THR A 147 -0.66 18.97 0.77
C THR A 147 -0.17 18.80 -0.68
N VAL A 148 1.08 18.37 -0.82
CA VAL A 148 1.63 17.87 -2.09
C VAL A 148 1.80 16.37 -1.96
N ARG A 149 1.10 15.58 -2.80
CA ARG A 149 1.07 14.13 -2.74
C ARG A 149 1.49 13.50 -4.06
N PHE A 150 2.43 12.57 -3.98
CA PHE A 150 2.81 11.68 -5.08
C PHE A 150 2.52 10.25 -4.69
N SER A 151 1.64 9.57 -5.41
CA SER A 151 1.32 8.16 -5.21
C SER A 151 1.67 7.34 -6.45
N HIS A 152 2.43 6.28 -6.24
CA HIS A 152 2.79 5.31 -7.27
C HIS A 152 2.24 3.96 -6.89
N LEU A 153 1.39 3.39 -7.74
CA LEU A 153 0.80 2.06 -7.59
C LEU A 153 1.31 1.15 -8.70
N TYR A 154 1.97 0.09 -8.32
CA TYR A 154 2.45 -0.96 -9.21
C TYR A 154 1.70 -2.25 -8.91
N VAL A 155 1.07 -2.83 -9.94
CA VAL A 155 0.32 -4.09 -9.81
C VAL A 155 0.87 -5.09 -10.81
N LYS A 156 1.15 -6.30 -10.36
CA LYS A 156 1.45 -7.44 -11.22
C LYS A 156 0.36 -8.50 -11.04
N GLN A 157 -0.27 -8.89 -12.15
CA GLN A 157 -1.34 -9.86 -12.19
C GLN A 157 -0.89 -11.13 -12.91
N GLU A 158 -1.05 -12.27 -12.24
CA GLU A 158 -0.84 -13.58 -12.85
C GLU A 158 -2.14 -14.10 -13.52
N ALA A 159 -2.07 -15.26 -14.16
CA ALA A 159 -3.16 -15.81 -14.98
C ALA A 159 -4.49 -15.93 -14.23
N GLY A 160 -5.58 -15.51 -14.87
CA GLY A 160 -6.94 -15.59 -14.36
C GLY A 160 -7.21 -14.75 -13.12
N SER A 161 -6.30 -13.85 -12.74
CA SER A 161 -6.53 -12.94 -11.62
C SER A 161 -7.45 -11.79 -12.00
N ASN A 162 -8.20 -11.28 -11.02
CA ASN A 162 -9.10 -10.14 -11.21
C ASN A 162 -8.74 -9.02 -10.22
N VAL A 163 -8.57 -7.80 -10.72
CA VAL A 163 -8.20 -6.64 -9.91
C VAL A 163 -9.08 -5.46 -10.22
N LEU A 164 -9.76 -4.95 -9.19
CA LEU A 164 -10.47 -3.69 -9.25
C LEU A 164 -9.64 -2.59 -8.58
N LEU A 165 -9.31 -1.54 -9.33
CA LEU A 165 -8.65 -0.34 -8.80
C LEU A 165 -9.62 0.83 -8.90
N ASN A 166 -9.97 1.44 -7.78
CA ASN A 166 -10.85 2.59 -7.73
C ASN A 166 -10.30 3.65 -6.78
N GLY A 167 -10.15 4.88 -7.25
CA GLY A 167 -9.64 6.01 -6.49
C GLY A 167 -10.61 7.18 -6.50
N MET A 168 -10.76 7.85 -5.36
CA MET A 168 -11.54 9.06 -5.20
C MET A 168 -10.73 10.12 -4.45
N THR A 169 -10.60 11.29 -5.04
CA THR A 169 -10.03 12.48 -4.39
C THR A 169 -11.16 13.46 -4.13
N LEU A 170 -11.50 13.68 -2.87
CA LEU A 170 -12.57 14.59 -2.46
C LEU A 170 -12.05 16.02 -2.32
N THR A 171 -10.96 16.18 -1.56
CA THR A 171 -10.26 17.44 -1.37
C THR A 171 -8.76 17.18 -1.42
N ASN A 172 -8.02 18.11 -2.01
CA ASN A 172 -6.56 18.01 -2.09
C ASN A 172 -5.90 19.38 -2.39
N GLY A 173 -4.58 19.39 -2.23
CA GLY A 173 -3.71 20.43 -2.80
C GLY A 173 -3.24 20.02 -4.19
N ILE A 174 -1.99 19.53 -4.27
CA ILE A 174 -1.42 19.00 -5.52
C ILE A 174 -1.27 17.50 -5.37
N THR A 175 -1.99 16.73 -6.18
CA THR A 175 -1.90 15.27 -6.19
C THR A 175 -1.50 14.77 -7.57
N ARG A 176 -0.51 13.87 -7.59
CA ARG A 176 -0.16 13.07 -8.77
C ARG A 176 -0.27 11.60 -8.43
N ASN A 177 -1.18 10.90 -9.09
CA ASN A 177 -1.33 9.46 -9.02
C ASN A 177 -0.77 8.82 -10.29
N THR A 178 0.13 7.87 -10.13
CA THR A 178 0.72 7.09 -11.22
C THR A 178 0.40 5.63 -10.97
N THR A 179 -0.30 4.99 -11.91
CA THR A 179 -0.65 3.57 -11.82
C THR A 179 -0.03 2.80 -12.98
N GLN A 180 0.65 1.72 -12.66
CA GLN A 180 1.20 0.79 -13.65
C GLN A 180 0.70 -0.62 -13.34
N VAL A 181 0.01 -1.23 -14.29
CA VAL A 181 -0.47 -2.61 -14.21
C VAL A 181 0.26 -3.46 -15.23
N THR A 182 0.80 -4.58 -14.77
CA THR A 182 1.44 -5.60 -15.61
C THR A 182 0.59 -6.86 -15.61
N LEU A 183 0.01 -7.19 -16.75
CA LEU A 183 -0.71 -8.44 -16.98
C LEU A 183 0.31 -9.49 -17.40
N ALA A 184 0.71 -10.36 -16.48
CA ALA A 184 1.76 -11.35 -16.68
C ALA A 184 1.24 -12.73 -17.11
N GLY A 185 -0.09 -12.93 -17.04
CA GLY A 185 -0.73 -14.19 -17.44
C GLY A 185 -1.97 -13.98 -18.30
N GLU A 186 -2.42 -15.06 -18.94
CA GLU A 186 -3.65 -15.05 -19.73
C GLU A 186 -4.88 -14.84 -18.85
N GLN A 187 -5.93 -14.20 -19.38
CA GLN A 187 -7.20 -13.94 -18.67
C GLN A 187 -7.04 -13.15 -17.36
N ALA A 188 -6.00 -12.34 -17.23
CA ALA A 188 -5.89 -11.36 -16.15
C ALA A 188 -6.76 -10.13 -16.49
N GLU A 189 -7.64 -9.71 -15.58
CA GLU A 189 -8.62 -8.62 -15.73
C GLU A 189 -8.47 -7.56 -14.63
#